data_e02578c59b094087db5cf6aa122d34d8
#
_entry.id   e02578c59b094087db5cf6aa122d34d8
#
_cell.length_a   1.000
_cell.length_b   1.000
_cell.length_c   1.000
_cell.angle_alpha   90.00
_cell.angle_beta   90.00
_cell.angle_gamma   90.00
#
_symmetry.space_group_name_H-M   'P 1'
#
loop_
_entity.id
_entity.type
_entity.pdbx_description
1 polymer ?
#
loop_
_entity_poly.entity_id
_entity_poly.type
_entity_poly.pdbx_seq_one_letter_code
_entity_poly.pdbx_strand_id
1 'polypeptide(L)'
;LMRSSAASDVYKRQIDNCAAAGHSLGEYAAMYASGMLGMEDAFKAIKLRAAAMAEAAEATGGSMAAIIGSDNETIAKVCEEVNGFCAPANYNSPQQTVIAGESAAIDEAVAKFAEMGKRAVKLAVSAAFHTKLMAGAAEKFKGEIAGFPFKAPNCNFYSNLYGRKLDDFSDMP
;
A
#
# COMPACT_ATOMS: atom_id res chain seq x y z
N LEU A 1 -35.27 9.86 10.77
CA LEU A 1 -34.45 8.68 11.13
C LEU A 1 -34.68 7.44 10.23
N MET A 2 -35.66 7.46 9.36
CA MET A 2 -35.92 6.33 8.45
C MET A 2 -35.24 6.43 7.06
N ARG A 3 -34.51 7.50 6.76
CA ARG A 3 -33.85 7.66 5.44
C ARG A 3 -32.51 6.96 5.32
N SER A 4 -31.89 6.57 6.41
CA SER A 4 -30.58 5.89 6.44
C SER A 4 -30.67 4.39 6.06
N SER A 5 -31.73 3.70 6.45
CA SER A 5 -31.87 2.26 6.20
C SER A 5 -32.19 1.95 4.73
N ALA A 6 -33.01 2.76 4.07
CA ALA A 6 -33.37 2.56 2.66
C ALA A 6 -32.17 2.81 1.72
N ALA A 7 -31.35 3.83 2.01
CA ALA A 7 -30.13 4.07 1.25
C ALA A 7 -29.10 2.94 1.42
N SER A 8 -28.93 2.40 2.63
CA SER A 8 -28.07 1.27 2.90
C SER A 8 -28.54 -0.03 2.22
N ASP A 9 -29.86 -0.26 2.15
CA ASP A 9 -30.42 -1.42 1.45
C ASP A 9 -30.32 -1.33 -0.06
N VAL A 10 -30.47 -0.14 -0.64
CA VAL A 10 -30.26 0.09 -2.07
C VAL A 10 -28.78 -0.12 -2.44
N TYR A 11 -27.85 0.31 -1.61
CA TYR A 11 -26.42 0.04 -1.79
C TYR A 11 -26.08 -1.44 -1.73
N LYS A 12 -26.64 -2.20 -0.78
CA LYS A 12 -26.41 -3.64 -0.66
C LYS A 12 -26.93 -4.45 -1.84
N ARG A 13 -27.95 -3.98 -2.55
CA ARG A 13 -28.53 -4.65 -3.72
C ARG A 13 -27.84 -4.35 -5.05
N GLN A 14 -26.95 -3.33 -5.10
CA GLN A 14 -26.26 -2.94 -6.32
C GLN A 14 -24.86 -3.56 -6.48
N ILE A 15 -24.45 -4.43 -5.55
CA ILE A 15 -23.09 -5.00 -5.52
C ILE A 15 -22.93 -6.29 -6.33
N ASP A 16 -23.97 -6.82 -6.94
CA ASP A 16 -23.95 -8.13 -7.63
C ASP A 16 -23.00 -8.22 -8.83
N ASN A 17 -22.37 -7.12 -9.30
CA ASN A 17 -21.37 -7.13 -10.37
C ASN A 17 -20.27 -6.10 -10.13
N CYS A 18 -19.87 -5.86 -8.88
CA CYS A 18 -18.82 -4.90 -8.57
C CYS A 18 -17.43 -5.53 -8.69
N ALA A 19 -16.44 -4.65 -8.73
CA ALA A 19 -15.04 -4.98 -8.53
C ALA A 19 -14.58 -4.39 -7.20
N ALA A 20 -13.69 -5.07 -6.51
CA ALA A 20 -13.08 -4.59 -5.28
C ALA A 20 -11.58 -4.35 -5.50
N ALA A 21 -11.11 -3.18 -5.12
CA ALA A 21 -9.70 -2.80 -5.12
C ALA A 21 -9.41 -1.89 -3.93
N GLY A 22 -8.20 -1.91 -3.45
CA GLY A 22 -7.78 -1.03 -2.37
C GLY A 22 -6.29 -0.77 -2.41
N HIS A 23 -5.88 0.47 -2.15
CA HIS A 23 -4.48 0.86 -2.10
C HIS A 23 -3.94 0.70 -0.69
N SER A 24 -2.89 -0.11 -0.51
CA SER A 24 -2.20 -0.35 0.76
C SER A 24 -3.19 -0.76 1.87
N LEU A 25 -3.45 0.10 2.84
CA LEU A 25 -4.43 -0.15 3.91
C LEU A 25 -5.85 -0.42 3.37
N GLY A 26 -6.21 0.22 2.27
CA GLY A 26 -7.52 0.06 1.62
C GLY A 26 -7.78 -1.35 1.09
N GLU A 27 -6.74 -2.18 0.86
CA GLU A 27 -6.90 -3.55 0.40
C GLU A 27 -7.66 -4.42 1.41
N TYR A 28 -7.51 -4.18 2.72
CA TYR A 28 -8.28 -4.88 3.77
C TYR A 28 -9.76 -4.55 3.71
N ALA A 29 -10.10 -3.29 3.42
CA ALA A 29 -11.50 -2.91 3.18
C ALA A 29 -12.06 -3.57 1.92
N ALA A 30 -11.25 -3.69 0.86
CA ALA A 30 -11.61 -4.42 -0.35
C ALA A 30 -11.79 -5.93 -0.09
N MET A 31 -10.94 -6.55 0.73
CA MET A 31 -11.08 -7.94 1.17
C MET A 31 -12.38 -8.16 1.95
N TYR A 32 -12.72 -7.26 2.85
CA TYR A 32 -14.01 -7.33 3.56
C TYR A 32 -15.20 -7.16 2.60
N ALA A 33 -15.16 -6.13 1.75
CA ALA A 33 -16.24 -5.83 0.81
C ALA A 33 -16.48 -6.97 -0.20
N SER A 34 -15.43 -7.67 -0.61
CA SER A 34 -15.50 -8.84 -1.50
C SER A 34 -15.79 -10.16 -0.80
N GLY A 35 -15.99 -10.16 0.53
CA GLY A 35 -16.28 -11.35 1.31
C GLY A 35 -15.09 -12.27 1.59
N MET A 36 -13.87 -11.85 1.26
CA MET A 36 -12.64 -12.63 1.51
C MET A 36 -12.34 -12.75 3.00
N LEU A 37 -12.64 -11.71 3.78
CA LEU A 37 -12.50 -11.69 5.24
C LEU A 37 -13.78 -11.19 5.90
N GLY A 38 -14.08 -11.71 7.09
CA GLY A 38 -15.08 -11.13 7.97
C GLY A 38 -14.61 -9.78 8.55
N MET A 39 -15.55 -8.96 9.02
CA MET A 39 -15.23 -7.63 9.57
C MET A 39 -14.22 -7.70 10.72
N GLU A 40 -14.41 -8.63 11.66
CA GLU A 40 -13.53 -8.78 12.84
C GLU A 40 -12.11 -9.16 12.42
N ASP A 41 -11.97 -10.11 11.48
CA ASP A 41 -10.67 -10.54 10.98
C ASP A 41 -9.97 -9.44 10.16
N ALA A 42 -10.72 -8.68 9.37
CA ALA A 42 -10.19 -7.54 8.64
C ALA A 42 -9.64 -6.46 9.60
N PHE A 43 -10.38 -6.11 10.66
CA PHE A 43 -9.89 -5.20 11.70
C PHE A 43 -8.69 -5.75 12.46
N LYS A 44 -8.71 -7.05 12.78
CA LYS A 44 -7.58 -7.71 13.45
C LYS A 44 -6.34 -7.68 12.55
N ALA A 45 -6.46 -7.99 11.26
CA ALA A 45 -5.37 -7.90 10.29
C ALA A 45 -4.78 -6.48 10.20
N ILE A 46 -5.63 -5.45 10.11
CA ILE A 46 -5.20 -4.05 10.11
C ILE A 46 -4.39 -3.70 11.37
N LYS A 47 -4.85 -4.15 12.54
CA LYS A 47 -4.17 -3.90 13.82
C LYS A 47 -2.80 -4.59 13.88
N LEU A 48 -2.74 -5.86 13.47
CA LEU A 48 -1.48 -6.62 13.43
C LEU A 48 -0.49 -6.00 12.44
N ARG A 49 -0.95 -5.66 11.23
CA ARG A 49 -0.16 -4.94 10.24
C ARG A 49 0.40 -3.63 10.79
N ALA A 50 -0.43 -2.82 11.42
CA ALA A 50 0.00 -1.53 11.96
C ALA A 50 1.08 -1.71 13.04
N ALA A 51 0.92 -2.71 13.92
CA ALA A 51 1.90 -3.02 14.95
C ALA A 51 3.24 -3.49 14.35
N ALA A 52 3.21 -4.41 13.38
CA ALA A 52 4.41 -4.91 12.72
C ALA A 52 5.15 -3.78 11.95
N MET A 53 4.40 -2.93 11.25
CA MET A 53 4.96 -1.78 10.53
C MET A 53 5.56 -0.73 11.47
N ALA A 54 4.91 -0.45 12.61
CA ALA A 54 5.42 0.49 13.59
C ALA A 54 6.74 0.00 14.21
N GLU A 55 6.81 -1.27 14.59
CA GLU A 55 8.03 -1.89 15.13
C GLU A 55 9.19 -1.84 14.11
N ALA A 56 8.92 -2.17 12.85
CA ALA A 56 9.94 -2.07 11.80
C ALA A 56 10.36 -0.61 11.54
N ALA A 57 9.44 0.34 11.60
CA ALA A 57 9.72 1.77 11.44
C ALA A 57 10.65 2.29 12.56
N GLU A 58 10.43 1.89 13.81
CA GLU A 58 11.30 2.23 14.93
C GLU A 58 12.71 1.63 14.79
N ALA A 59 12.79 0.40 14.25
CA ALA A 59 14.06 -0.31 14.09
C ALA A 59 14.90 0.21 12.91
N THR A 60 14.28 0.58 11.79
CA THR A 60 14.97 0.91 10.54
C THR A 60 15.00 2.40 10.22
N GLY A 61 14.02 3.15 10.73
CA GLY A 61 13.83 4.55 10.35
C GLY A 61 13.51 4.71 8.86
N GLY A 62 13.84 5.90 8.34
CA GLY A 62 13.70 6.21 6.92
C GLY A 62 12.77 7.37 6.62
N SER A 63 12.56 7.63 5.34
CA SER A 63 11.75 8.74 4.84
C SER A 63 11.07 8.35 3.53
N MET A 64 10.06 9.14 3.14
CA MET A 64 9.37 9.00 1.86
C MET A 64 9.16 10.36 1.20
N ALA A 65 9.14 10.38 -0.13
CA ALA A 65 8.78 11.58 -0.89
C ALA A 65 7.92 11.24 -2.10
N ALA A 66 6.92 12.07 -2.37
CA ALA A 66 6.10 11.98 -3.57
C ALA A 66 6.76 12.78 -4.70
N ILE A 67 7.04 12.12 -5.81
CA ILE A 67 7.60 12.70 -7.04
C ILE A 67 6.46 12.90 -8.03
N ILE A 68 6.31 14.10 -8.54
CA ILE A 68 5.20 14.50 -9.40
C ILE A 68 5.71 15.00 -10.74
N GLY A 69 5.15 14.50 -11.82
CA GLY A 69 5.47 14.94 -13.18
C GLY A 69 6.80 14.39 -13.72
N SER A 70 7.26 13.25 -13.21
CA SER A 70 8.37 12.49 -13.75
C SER A 70 7.91 11.08 -14.12
N ASP A 71 8.51 10.47 -15.15
CA ASP A 71 8.28 9.09 -15.53
C ASP A 71 9.00 8.12 -14.57
N ASN A 72 8.54 6.88 -14.55
CA ASN A 72 9.04 5.88 -13.61
C ASN A 72 10.49 5.46 -13.90
N GLU A 73 10.94 5.51 -15.15
CA GLU A 73 12.33 5.19 -15.53
C GLU A 73 13.30 6.23 -14.97
N THR A 74 12.99 7.51 -15.15
CA THR A 74 13.74 8.62 -14.55
C THR A 74 13.77 8.51 -13.03
N ILE A 75 12.63 8.17 -12.40
CA ILE A 75 12.56 8.02 -10.95
C ILE A 75 13.44 6.88 -10.47
N ALA A 76 13.38 5.71 -11.11
CA ALA A 76 14.21 4.57 -10.76
C ALA A 76 15.70 4.90 -10.87
N LYS A 77 16.11 5.56 -11.97
CA LYS A 77 17.49 6.00 -12.19
C LYS A 77 17.98 6.96 -11.09
N VAL A 78 17.20 7.97 -10.73
CA VAL A 78 17.59 8.88 -9.64
C VAL A 78 17.73 8.11 -8.31
N CYS A 79 16.84 7.14 -8.03
CA CYS A 79 16.97 6.31 -6.84
C CYS A 79 18.25 5.46 -6.82
N GLU A 80 18.74 5.02 -7.98
CA GLU A 80 20.00 4.26 -8.09
C GLU A 80 21.25 5.16 -7.97
N GLU A 81 21.14 6.44 -8.31
CA GLU A 81 22.26 7.40 -8.34
C GLU A 81 22.53 8.07 -6.97
N VAL A 82 21.61 7.98 -6.01
CA VAL A 82 21.80 8.58 -4.68
C VAL A 82 22.65 7.70 -3.77
N ASN A 83 23.30 8.32 -2.79
CA ASN A 83 24.07 7.59 -1.80
C ASN A 83 23.15 6.99 -0.74
N GLY A 84 23.22 5.67 -0.54
CA GLY A 84 22.36 4.92 0.37
C GLY A 84 21.14 4.30 -0.33
N PHE A 85 20.25 3.72 0.48
CA PHE A 85 19.11 3.03 -0.07
C PHE A 85 17.95 3.98 -0.38
N CYS A 86 17.53 4.00 -1.64
CA CYS A 86 16.33 4.65 -2.14
C CYS A 86 15.67 3.76 -3.20
N ALA A 87 14.36 3.67 -3.21
CA ALA A 87 13.62 2.91 -4.22
C ALA A 87 12.22 3.49 -4.46
N PRO A 88 11.64 3.31 -5.66
CA PRO A 88 10.22 3.51 -5.88
C PRO A 88 9.41 2.56 -4.98
N ALA A 89 8.41 3.10 -4.30
CA ALA A 89 7.62 2.37 -3.30
C ALA A 89 6.13 2.27 -3.69
N ASN A 90 5.53 3.37 -4.18
CA ASN A 90 4.13 3.39 -4.60
C ASN A 90 3.97 4.06 -5.95
N TYR A 91 3.44 3.35 -6.91
CA TYR A 91 3.04 3.86 -8.22
C TYR A 91 1.58 4.31 -8.17
N ASN A 92 1.34 5.55 -7.71
CA ASN A 92 -0.01 6.04 -7.43
C ASN A 92 -0.78 6.40 -8.70
N SER A 93 -0.09 6.93 -9.70
CA SER A 93 -0.64 7.28 -11.01
C SER A 93 0.50 7.45 -12.03
N PRO A 94 0.20 7.57 -13.33
CA PRO A 94 1.22 7.91 -14.33
C PRO A 94 1.98 9.22 -14.07
N GLN A 95 1.43 10.09 -13.21
CA GLN A 95 1.98 11.40 -12.86
C GLN A 95 2.60 11.47 -11.47
N GLN A 96 2.45 10.41 -10.64
CA GLN A 96 2.90 10.44 -9.25
C GLN A 96 3.42 9.08 -8.80
N THR A 97 4.68 9.04 -8.42
CA THR A 97 5.32 7.89 -7.75
C THR A 97 5.92 8.34 -6.44
N VAL A 98 5.73 7.54 -5.40
CA VAL A 98 6.37 7.76 -4.09
C VAL A 98 7.66 6.95 -4.05
N ILE A 99 8.75 7.60 -3.65
CA ILE A 99 10.04 6.97 -3.33
C ILE A 99 10.19 6.84 -1.82
N ALA A 100 10.88 5.80 -1.38
CA ALA A 100 11.13 5.54 0.04
C ALA A 100 12.54 4.95 0.23
N GLY A 101 13.16 5.25 1.37
CA GLY A 101 14.51 4.81 1.64
C GLY A 101 15.10 5.43 2.91
N GLU A 102 16.41 5.39 3.01
CA GLU A 102 17.16 6.06 4.07
C GLU A 102 16.95 7.57 3.98
N SER A 103 16.82 8.25 5.12
CA SER A 103 16.45 9.67 5.15
C SER A 103 17.41 10.55 4.34
N ALA A 104 18.71 10.31 4.43
CA ALA A 104 19.72 11.07 3.68
C ALA A 104 19.60 10.81 2.17
N ALA A 105 19.35 9.57 1.74
CA ALA A 105 19.16 9.23 0.33
C ALA A 105 17.89 9.87 -0.24
N ILE A 106 16.80 9.93 0.54
CA ILE A 106 15.59 10.64 0.14
C ILE A 106 15.82 12.14 0.03
N ASP A 107 16.60 12.75 0.95
CA ASP A 107 16.93 14.17 0.87
C ASP A 107 17.76 14.50 -0.37
N GLU A 108 18.74 13.65 -0.71
CA GLU A 108 19.51 13.78 -1.95
C GLU A 108 18.63 13.60 -3.20
N ALA A 109 17.75 12.61 -3.21
CA ALA A 109 16.82 12.39 -4.32
C ALA A 109 15.89 13.60 -4.53
N VAL A 110 15.33 14.15 -3.45
CA VAL A 110 14.47 15.35 -3.49
C VAL A 110 15.22 16.53 -4.10
N ALA A 111 16.49 16.74 -3.71
CA ALA A 111 17.33 17.81 -4.27
C ALA A 111 17.56 17.60 -5.77
N LYS A 112 17.92 16.39 -6.21
CA LYS A 112 18.11 16.05 -7.63
C LYS A 112 16.83 16.31 -8.45
N PHE A 113 15.65 15.91 -7.95
CA PHE A 113 14.39 16.20 -8.64
C PHE A 113 14.10 17.71 -8.73
N ALA A 114 14.42 18.47 -7.68
CA ALA A 114 14.28 19.93 -7.71
C ALA A 114 15.18 20.58 -8.77
N GLU A 115 16.45 20.14 -8.91
CA GLU A 115 17.39 20.58 -9.96
C GLU A 115 16.87 20.24 -11.37
N MET A 116 16.17 19.12 -11.52
CA MET A 116 15.51 18.72 -12.76
C MET A 116 14.20 19.48 -13.04
N GLY A 117 13.81 20.43 -12.18
CA GLY A 117 12.55 21.17 -12.28
C GLY A 117 11.32 20.32 -11.99
N LYS A 118 11.46 19.19 -11.32
CA LYS A 118 10.37 18.30 -10.92
C LYS A 118 9.91 18.63 -9.51
N ARG A 119 8.63 18.39 -9.23
CA ARG A 119 8.08 18.59 -7.90
C ARG A 119 8.30 17.34 -7.04
N ALA A 120 9.05 17.48 -5.96
CA ALA A 120 9.25 16.46 -4.95
C ALA A 120 8.75 16.98 -3.59
N VAL A 121 7.93 16.19 -2.90
CA VAL A 121 7.29 16.55 -1.62
C VAL A 121 7.58 15.46 -0.60
N LYS A 122 8.36 15.78 0.44
CA LYS A 122 8.57 14.85 1.57
C LYS A 122 7.24 14.60 2.27
N LEU A 123 7.01 13.34 2.62
CA LEU A 123 5.84 12.93 3.38
C LEU A 123 6.14 13.01 4.88
N ALA A 124 5.11 13.29 5.68
CA ALA A 124 5.21 13.39 7.14
C ALA A 124 5.24 12.00 7.79
N VAL A 125 6.21 11.17 7.37
CA VAL A 125 6.43 9.82 7.89
C VAL A 125 7.92 9.63 8.21
N SER A 126 8.21 8.79 9.20
CA SER A 126 9.58 8.51 9.68
C SER A 126 10.01 7.07 9.37
N ALA A 127 9.53 6.51 8.26
CA ALA A 127 9.85 5.15 7.84
C ALA A 127 9.84 5.02 6.31
N ALA A 128 10.57 4.03 5.80
CA ALA A 128 10.61 3.68 4.39
C ALA A 128 9.60 2.57 4.08
N PHE A 129 8.30 2.89 4.19
CA PHE A 129 7.23 1.93 3.93
C PHE A 129 7.27 1.42 2.49
N HIS A 130 6.76 0.19 2.28
CA HIS A 130 6.70 -0.50 0.98
C HIS A 130 8.07 -0.72 0.32
N THR A 131 9.13 -0.87 1.11
CA THR A 131 10.49 -1.21 0.65
C THR A 131 11.00 -2.47 1.34
N LYS A 132 12.18 -2.95 0.91
CA LYS A 132 12.87 -4.07 1.57
C LYS A 132 13.16 -3.84 3.07
N LEU A 133 13.18 -2.60 3.54
CA LEU A 133 13.35 -2.27 4.96
C LEU A 133 12.16 -2.72 5.81
N MET A 134 11.01 -2.99 5.19
CA MET A 134 9.81 -3.56 5.83
C MET A 134 9.72 -5.09 5.73
N ALA A 135 10.74 -5.78 5.21
CA ALA A 135 10.68 -7.23 5.01
C ALA A 135 10.42 -8.00 6.33
N GLY A 136 11.06 -7.60 7.43
CA GLY A 136 10.82 -8.20 8.73
C GLY A 136 9.38 -8.03 9.23
N ALA A 137 8.77 -6.86 8.96
CA ALA A 137 7.37 -6.63 9.27
C ALA A 137 6.45 -7.51 8.42
N ALA A 138 6.77 -7.70 7.13
CA ALA A 138 6.00 -8.55 6.23
C ALA A 138 6.01 -10.01 6.69
N GLU A 139 7.17 -10.56 7.03
CA GLU A 139 7.29 -11.94 7.52
C GLU A 139 6.56 -12.14 8.86
N LYS A 140 6.71 -11.21 9.80
CA LYS A 140 5.98 -11.23 11.06
C LYS A 140 4.47 -11.22 10.83
N PHE A 141 3.99 -10.28 10.03
CA PHE A 141 2.58 -10.14 9.71
C PHE A 141 2.02 -11.38 9.02
N LYS A 142 2.75 -11.94 8.05
CA LYS A 142 2.38 -13.18 7.36
C LYS A 142 2.18 -14.33 8.37
N GLY A 143 3.08 -14.49 9.32
CA GLY A 143 2.93 -15.50 10.39
C GLY A 143 1.69 -15.26 11.26
N GLU A 144 1.38 -14.01 11.58
CA GLU A 144 0.24 -13.65 12.44
C GLU A 144 -1.12 -13.89 11.77
N ILE A 145 -1.21 -13.75 10.44
CA ILE A 145 -2.46 -13.93 9.69
C ILE A 145 -2.60 -15.31 9.03
N ALA A 146 -1.61 -16.19 9.12
CA ALA A 146 -1.61 -17.52 8.48
C ALA A 146 -2.82 -18.39 8.85
N GLY A 147 -3.41 -18.19 10.03
CA GLY A 147 -4.60 -18.90 10.49
C GLY A 147 -5.92 -18.19 10.21
N PHE A 148 -5.93 -17.10 9.46
CA PHE A 148 -7.17 -16.37 9.17
C PHE A 148 -8.03 -17.13 8.15
N PRO A 149 -9.37 -17.06 8.28
CA PRO A 149 -10.29 -17.81 7.42
C PRO A 149 -10.53 -17.07 6.08
N PHE A 150 -9.47 -16.91 5.28
CA PHE A 150 -9.60 -16.33 3.95
C PHE A 150 -10.49 -17.17 3.05
N LYS A 151 -11.31 -16.51 2.24
CA LYS A 151 -12.24 -17.09 1.27
C LYS A 151 -12.02 -16.49 -0.11
N ALA A 152 -12.44 -17.21 -1.14
CA ALA A 152 -12.50 -16.63 -2.47
C ALA A 152 -13.45 -15.40 -2.47
N PRO A 153 -13.11 -14.33 -3.19
CA PRO A 153 -13.98 -13.16 -3.29
C PRO A 153 -15.26 -13.45 -4.04
N ASN A 154 -16.32 -12.76 -3.71
CA ASN A 154 -17.63 -12.84 -4.38
C ASN A 154 -17.75 -11.90 -5.61
N CYS A 155 -16.70 -11.16 -5.92
CA CYS A 155 -16.61 -10.25 -7.07
C CYS A 155 -15.17 -10.20 -7.62
N ASN A 156 -14.95 -9.47 -8.72
CA ASN A 156 -13.61 -9.28 -9.26
C ASN A 156 -12.74 -8.54 -8.24
N PHE A 157 -11.69 -9.19 -7.75
CA PHE A 157 -10.73 -8.59 -6.82
C PHE A 157 -9.45 -8.19 -7.55
N TYR A 158 -9.00 -6.96 -7.34
CA TYR A 158 -7.76 -6.44 -7.91
C TYR A 158 -6.72 -6.28 -6.79
N SER A 159 -5.61 -7.00 -6.94
CA SER A 159 -4.52 -6.96 -5.97
C SER A 159 -3.74 -5.65 -6.05
N ASN A 160 -3.48 -5.06 -4.91
CA ASN A 160 -2.59 -3.91 -4.78
C ASN A 160 -1.13 -4.29 -5.11
N LEU A 161 -0.71 -5.51 -4.78
CA LEU A 161 0.66 -5.99 -5.05
C LEU A 161 0.92 -6.13 -6.55
N TYR A 162 -0.02 -6.74 -7.28
CA TYR A 162 0.15 -7.04 -8.70
C TYR A 162 -0.42 -5.96 -9.63
N GLY A 163 -1.25 -5.04 -9.13
CA GLY A 163 -1.92 -4.01 -9.93
C GLY A 163 -2.88 -4.58 -10.98
N ARG A 164 -3.37 -5.82 -10.80
CA ARG A 164 -4.26 -6.52 -11.73
C ARG A 164 -5.27 -7.38 -11.00
N LYS A 165 -6.30 -7.81 -11.74
CA LYS A 165 -7.25 -8.80 -11.24
C LYS A 165 -6.52 -10.07 -10.82
N LEU A 166 -6.90 -10.63 -9.67
CA LEU A 166 -6.50 -11.96 -9.24
C LEU A 166 -7.48 -12.99 -9.76
N ASP A 167 -6.96 -13.98 -10.46
CA ASP A 167 -7.69 -15.16 -10.94
C ASP A 167 -7.39 -16.40 -10.10
N ASP A 168 -6.24 -16.41 -9.41
CA ASP A 168 -5.82 -17.43 -8.45
C ASP A 168 -5.57 -16.79 -7.07
N PHE A 169 -6.09 -17.41 -6.05
CA PHE A 169 -6.02 -16.96 -4.65
C PHE A 169 -5.17 -17.89 -3.78
N SER A 170 -4.51 -18.90 -4.37
CA SER A 170 -3.64 -19.83 -3.65
C SER A 170 -2.37 -19.16 -3.11
N ASP A 171 -1.95 -18.06 -3.73
CA ASP A 171 -0.75 -17.30 -3.34
C ASP A 171 -1.04 -16.20 -2.31
N MET A 172 -2.28 -16.05 -1.88
CA MET A 172 -2.60 -15.13 -0.80
C MET A 172 -2.16 -15.75 0.53
N PRO A 173 -1.56 -14.93 1.42
CA PRO A 173 -0.98 -15.40 2.67
C PRO A 173 -1.95 -16.09 3.59
#